data_ccff9ac2300e95fbece908e7be401edf
#
_entry.id   ccff9ac2300e95fbece908e7be401edf
#
_cell.length_a   1.000
_cell.length_b   1.000
_cell.length_c   1.000
_cell.angle_alpha   90.00
_cell.angle_beta   90.00
_cell.angle_gamma   90.00
#
_symmetry.space_group_name_H-M   'P 1'
#
loop_
_entity.id
_entity.type
_entity.pdbx_description
1 polymer ?
#
loop_
_entity_poly.entity_id
_entity_poly.type
_entity_poly.pdbx_seq_one_letter_code
_entity_poly.pdbx_strand_id
1 'polypeptide(L)'
;MEKIRASILLNGLAPEGFDTGDAEVSLVTTDSREVCPGCIFVAFPGERFDGHDFAAKALEAGAFCVVLNHPVEGVPAEKAVLCADSYHAMMVMGTNYRSQFHPRVVGVTGSVGKTTTKQMCYAAIEGFGNTIKTEGNQNNELGLPRTMFRIGNETEYAVVEMGMSHLGEIERLSRCARPDVGIITCIGVSHIGNLGSQENICKAKLEICAGLPEGAPLVLNGDDPFLRKAELPKHVRPVWFSLGDEGADVCALSIQQEADGMSFVLEDHEEGTFMVHIPAMGRHNVANALAAYCAATRLGLNARKVLRGISNFEQTGMRQKIVHSNGVDVIEDCYNANPDSMKAALAMFREYPCKRRFALLGDMLELGDLSREAHEEVGRQAAESGIDTLITYGEQARRTAVVAAAKGLTTLHANTYREAADALLRLMQPGDALLVKASRGMALEKVLELFYKEQQ
;
A
#
# COMPACT_ATOMS: atom_id res chain seq x y z
N MET A 1 11.23 -19.61 0.05
CA MET A 1 10.61 -20.08 -1.22
C MET A 1 10.72 -21.60 -1.33
N GLU A 2 9.85 -22.23 -2.13
CA GLU A 2 10.03 -23.62 -2.49
C GLU A 2 11.28 -23.81 -3.36
N LYS A 3 11.90 -25.00 -3.28
CA LYS A 3 13.03 -25.33 -4.12
C LYS A 3 12.61 -25.45 -5.58
N ILE A 4 13.34 -24.79 -6.46
CA ILE A 4 13.08 -24.79 -7.90
C ILE A 4 14.39 -24.88 -8.67
N ARG A 5 14.38 -25.47 -9.84
CA ARG A 5 15.57 -25.56 -10.71
C ARG A 5 16.08 -24.18 -11.10
N ALA A 6 17.40 -23.98 -11.00
CA ALA A 6 18.04 -22.75 -11.42
C ALA A 6 17.73 -22.39 -12.88
N SER A 7 17.64 -23.40 -13.76
CA SER A 7 17.28 -23.23 -15.18
C SER A 7 15.91 -22.60 -15.39
N ILE A 8 14.94 -22.85 -14.49
CA ILE A 8 13.61 -22.22 -14.55
C ILE A 8 13.72 -20.76 -14.09
N LEU A 9 14.33 -20.50 -12.92
CA LEU A 9 14.46 -19.15 -12.38
C LEU A 9 15.21 -18.20 -13.31
N LEU A 10 16.31 -18.68 -13.90
CA LEU A 10 17.20 -17.90 -14.74
C LEU A 10 16.79 -17.90 -16.23
N ASN A 11 15.67 -18.52 -16.58
CA ASN A 11 15.18 -18.52 -17.97
C ASN A 11 14.94 -17.09 -18.46
N GLY A 12 15.55 -16.74 -19.59
CA GLY A 12 15.52 -15.38 -20.14
C GLY A 12 16.50 -14.38 -19.52
N LEU A 13 17.32 -14.80 -18.52
CA LEU A 13 18.36 -13.99 -17.90
C LEU A 13 19.75 -14.56 -18.13
N ALA A 14 19.94 -15.87 -17.92
CA ALA A 14 21.23 -16.50 -18.09
C ALA A 14 21.65 -16.46 -19.57
N PRO A 15 22.95 -16.19 -19.85
CA PRO A 15 23.48 -16.25 -21.21
C PRO A 15 23.42 -17.66 -21.76
N GLU A 16 23.45 -17.79 -23.08
CA GLU A 16 23.49 -19.07 -23.76
C GLU A 16 24.74 -19.85 -23.29
N GLY A 17 24.56 -21.12 -22.90
CA GLY A 17 25.63 -21.97 -22.38
C GLY A 17 25.92 -21.80 -20.89
N PHE A 18 25.18 -20.97 -20.14
CA PHE A 18 25.33 -20.92 -18.69
C PHE A 18 24.87 -22.23 -18.07
N ASP A 19 25.82 -22.88 -17.37
CA ASP A 19 25.59 -24.21 -16.80
C ASP A 19 24.78 -24.12 -15.49
N THR A 20 23.52 -24.47 -15.57
CA THR A 20 22.66 -24.60 -14.40
C THR A 20 22.66 -26.00 -13.81
N GLY A 21 23.09 -27.00 -14.57
CA GLY A 21 23.01 -28.43 -14.20
C GLY A 21 21.61 -28.79 -13.67
N ASP A 22 21.58 -29.62 -12.62
CA ASP A 22 20.40 -29.96 -11.84
C ASP A 22 20.26 -29.11 -10.55
N ALA A 23 20.94 -27.96 -10.50
CA ALA A 23 20.94 -27.12 -9.30
C ALA A 23 19.53 -26.65 -8.93
N GLU A 24 19.19 -26.82 -7.65
CA GLU A 24 17.96 -26.31 -7.04
C GLU A 24 18.28 -25.08 -6.21
N VAL A 25 17.47 -24.04 -6.37
CA VAL A 25 17.54 -22.77 -5.65
C VAL A 25 16.38 -22.68 -4.67
N SER A 26 16.69 -22.39 -3.42
CA SER A 26 15.68 -22.21 -2.35
C SER A 26 15.60 -20.77 -1.83
N LEU A 27 16.46 -19.87 -2.32
CA LEU A 27 16.49 -18.47 -1.93
C LEU A 27 17.03 -17.60 -3.07
N VAL A 28 16.33 -16.51 -3.37
CA VAL A 28 16.83 -15.37 -4.14
C VAL A 28 16.90 -14.19 -3.18
N THR A 29 18.10 -13.66 -2.94
CA THR A 29 18.27 -12.56 -1.98
C THR A 29 19.09 -11.41 -2.57
N THR A 30 18.83 -10.21 -2.05
CA THR A 30 19.61 -8.98 -2.31
C THR A 30 20.38 -8.53 -1.08
N ASP A 31 20.25 -9.27 0.04
CA ASP A 31 20.96 -9.00 1.29
C ASP A 31 22.12 -9.99 1.44
N SER A 32 23.36 -9.47 1.42
CA SER A 32 24.56 -10.29 1.56
C SER A 32 24.65 -11.07 2.88
N ARG A 33 23.87 -10.65 3.91
CA ARG A 33 23.81 -11.34 5.22
C ARG A 33 22.90 -12.57 5.20
N GLU A 34 22.01 -12.68 4.21
CA GLU A 34 21.08 -13.80 4.03
C GLU A 34 21.63 -14.87 3.07
N VAL A 35 22.81 -14.63 2.49
CA VAL A 35 23.41 -15.57 1.54
C VAL A 35 23.64 -16.94 2.21
N CYS A 36 23.20 -17.98 1.54
CA CYS A 36 23.32 -19.37 1.96
C CYS A 36 23.68 -20.28 0.78
N PRO A 37 24.17 -21.50 1.03
CA PRO A 37 24.52 -22.45 -0.04
C PRO A 37 23.36 -22.69 -1.01
N GLY A 38 23.66 -22.57 -2.31
CA GLY A 38 22.68 -22.78 -3.38
C GLY A 38 21.71 -21.61 -3.64
N CYS A 39 21.82 -20.46 -2.94
CA CYS A 39 21.01 -19.27 -3.25
C CYS A 39 21.48 -18.56 -4.52
N ILE A 40 20.63 -17.67 -5.06
CA ILE A 40 21.01 -16.66 -6.04
C ILE A 40 21.13 -15.32 -5.31
N PHE A 41 22.29 -14.68 -5.41
CA PHE A 41 22.48 -13.32 -4.91
C PHE A 41 22.33 -12.30 -6.04
N VAL A 42 21.49 -11.29 -5.85
CA VAL A 42 21.26 -10.22 -6.84
C VAL A 42 21.86 -8.93 -6.31
N ALA A 43 22.87 -8.42 -6.99
CA ALA A 43 23.51 -7.16 -6.65
C ALA A 43 22.69 -5.97 -7.16
N PHE A 44 22.44 -5.01 -6.28
CA PHE A 44 21.82 -3.73 -6.62
C PHE A 44 22.83 -2.62 -6.43
N PRO A 45 22.98 -1.71 -7.41
CA PRO A 45 23.75 -0.50 -7.21
C PRO A 45 23.03 0.40 -6.18
N GLY A 46 23.77 0.97 -5.24
CA GLY A 46 23.24 1.86 -4.23
C GLY A 46 24.19 3.01 -3.94
N GLU A 47 23.64 4.15 -3.48
CA GLU A 47 24.41 5.36 -3.21
C GLU A 47 25.40 5.24 -2.04
N ARG A 48 25.08 4.42 -1.05
CA ARG A 48 25.90 4.23 0.16
C ARG A 48 26.63 2.90 0.18
N PHE A 49 26.01 1.86 -0.37
CA PHE A 49 26.56 0.49 -0.45
C PHE A 49 26.19 -0.06 -1.81
N ASP A 50 27.19 -0.46 -2.58
CA ASP A 50 26.99 -1.19 -3.84
C ASP A 50 26.92 -2.68 -3.55
N GLY A 51 25.84 -3.34 -3.96
CA GLY A 51 25.67 -4.79 -3.83
C GLY A 51 26.74 -5.58 -4.56
N HIS A 52 27.35 -5.01 -5.60
CA HIS A 52 28.42 -5.63 -6.38
C HIS A 52 29.69 -5.89 -5.55
N ASP A 53 29.97 -5.07 -4.54
CA ASP A 53 31.10 -5.24 -3.61
C ASP A 53 31.01 -6.53 -2.79
N PHE A 54 29.81 -7.13 -2.70
CA PHE A 54 29.56 -8.36 -1.94
C PHE A 54 29.49 -9.61 -2.81
N ALA A 55 29.55 -9.47 -4.14
CA ALA A 55 29.33 -10.59 -5.07
C ALA A 55 30.33 -11.73 -4.91
N ALA A 56 31.62 -11.44 -4.81
CA ALA A 56 32.65 -12.45 -4.59
C ALA A 56 32.43 -13.19 -3.26
N LYS A 57 32.16 -12.45 -2.17
CA LYS A 57 31.86 -13.03 -0.85
C LYS A 57 30.61 -13.89 -0.85
N ALA A 58 29.59 -13.51 -1.64
CA ALA A 58 28.38 -14.30 -1.80
C ALA A 58 28.69 -15.68 -2.41
N LEU A 59 29.57 -15.73 -3.40
CA LEU A 59 30.03 -17.00 -3.97
C LEU A 59 30.87 -17.82 -2.96
N GLU A 60 31.76 -17.17 -2.21
CA GLU A 60 32.51 -17.83 -1.12
C GLU A 60 31.60 -18.43 -0.04
N ALA A 61 30.45 -17.75 0.25
CA ALA A 61 29.44 -18.24 1.17
C ALA A 61 28.54 -19.33 0.56
N GLY A 62 28.76 -19.70 -0.70
CA GLY A 62 28.11 -20.84 -1.35
C GLY A 62 26.93 -20.45 -2.24
N ALA A 63 26.74 -19.19 -2.62
CA ALA A 63 25.76 -18.84 -3.63
C ALA A 63 25.97 -19.64 -4.92
N PHE A 64 24.91 -20.14 -5.53
CA PHE A 64 24.96 -20.86 -6.80
C PHE A 64 25.51 -19.97 -7.92
N CYS A 65 24.97 -18.76 -8.01
CA CYS A 65 25.46 -17.72 -8.91
C CYS A 65 25.11 -16.33 -8.36
N VAL A 66 25.69 -15.31 -8.99
CA VAL A 66 25.40 -13.90 -8.71
C VAL A 66 24.84 -13.21 -9.95
N VAL A 67 23.83 -12.34 -9.77
CA VAL A 67 23.25 -11.50 -10.83
C VAL A 67 23.81 -10.09 -10.67
N LEU A 68 24.44 -9.59 -11.74
CA LEU A 68 25.25 -8.37 -11.72
C LEU A 68 24.91 -7.46 -12.90
N ASN A 69 25.12 -6.14 -12.73
CA ASN A 69 24.98 -5.18 -13.84
C ASN A 69 26.29 -5.01 -14.64
N HIS A 70 27.42 -5.39 -14.10
CA HIS A 70 28.74 -5.36 -14.74
C HIS A 70 29.65 -6.46 -14.16
N PRO A 71 30.72 -6.86 -14.86
CA PRO A 71 31.68 -7.79 -14.32
C PRO A 71 32.35 -7.25 -13.05
N VAL A 72 32.58 -8.14 -12.07
CA VAL A 72 33.20 -7.84 -10.78
C VAL A 72 34.47 -8.64 -10.62
N GLU A 73 35.56 -8.03 -10.15
CA GLU A 73 36.82 -8.72 -9.85
C GLU A 73 36.59 -9.80 -8.80
N GLY A 74 37.17 -10.97 -9.01
CA GLY A 74 37.02 -12.15 -8.14
C GLY A 74 35.73 -12.93 -8.37
N VAL A 75 34.89 -12.57 -9.33
CA VAL A 75 33.68 -13.31 -9.73
C VAL A 75 33.96 -14.04 -11.06
N PRO A 76 33.98 -15.38 -11.08
CA PRO A 76 34.15 -16.17 -12.31
C PRO A 76 32.95 -15.94 -13.27
N ALA A 77 33.22 -15.83 -14.58
CA ALA A 77 32.19 -15.59 -15.58
C ALA A 77 31.10 -16.69 -15.60
N GLU A 78 31.46 -17.92 -15.32
CA GLU A 78 30.55 -19.08 -15.24
C GLU A 78 29.63 -19.04 -13.99
N LYS A 79 29.88 -18.12 -13.05
CA LYS A 79 29.08 -17.89 -11.86
C LYS A 79 28.34 -16.55 -11.89
N ALA A 80 28.53 -15.76 -12.94
CA ALA A 80 27.94 -14.44 -13.11
C ALA A 80 26.85 -14.46 -14.18
N VAL A 81 25.65 -14.01 -13.83
CA VAL A 81 24.57 -13.67 -14.78
C VAL A 81 24.56 -12.15 -14.92
N LEU A 82 25.02 -11.65 -16.08
CA LEU A 82 25.06 -10.22 -16.36
C LEU A 82 23.72 -9.75 -16.93
N CYS A 83 23.16 -8.71 -16.34
CA CYS A 83 21.93 -8.07 -16.79
C CYS A 83 22.08 -6.55 -16.82
N ALA A 84 21.34 -5.87 -17.66
CA ALA A 84 21.37 -4.41 -17.74
C ALA A 84 20.75 -3.74 -16.50
N ASP A 85 19.79 -4.43 -15.83
CA ASP A 85 19.02 -3.90 -14.72
C ASP A 85 18.65 -5.02 -13.72
N SER A 86 19.06 -4.84 -12.47
CA SER A 86 18.77 -5.78 -11.38
C SER A 86 17.28 -5.85 -11.02
N TYR A 87 16.53 -4.73 -11.19
CA TYR A 87 15.07 -4.75 -11.01
C TYR A 87 14.41 -5.64 -12.06
N HIS A 88 14.82 -5.50 -13.32
CA HIS A 88 14.34 -6.38 -14.39
C HIS A 88 14.66 -7.85 -14.09
N ALA A 89 15.87 -8.16 -13.64
CA ALA A 89 16.25 -9.52 -13.28
C ALA A 89 15.37 -10.10 -12.17
N MET A 90 15.10 -9.32 -11.11
CA MET A 90 14.19 -9.73 -10.04
C MET A 90 12.78 -10.00 -10.57
N MET A 91 12.26 -9.13 -11.47
CA MET A 91 10.94 -9.29 -12.08
C MET A 91 10.86 -10.57 -12.93
N VAL A 92 11.89 -10.87 -13.74
CA VAL A 92 11.95 -12.09 -14.55
C VAL A 92 11.97 -13.32 -13.64
N MET A 93 12.84 -13.36 -12.64
CA MET A 93 12.89 -14.48 -11.69
C MET A 93 11.60 -14.66 -10.92
N GLY A 94 10.99 -13.54 -10.46
CA GLY A 94 9.67 -13.55 -9.80
C GLY A 94 8.57 -14.10 -10.69
N THR A 95 8.55 -13.73 -11.97
CA THR A 95 7.61 -14.21 -12.98
C THR A 95 7.79 -15.70 -13.26
N ASN A 96 9.05 -16.13 -13.43
CA ASN A 96 9.40 -17.52 -13.66
C ASN A 96 9.01 -18.41 -12.48
N TYR A 97 9.30 -17.93 -11.26
CA TYR A 97 8.90 -18.63 -10.03
C TYR A 97 7.38 -18.72 -9.91
N ARG A 98 6.67 -17.58 -10.05
CA ARG A 98 5.19 -17.50 -9.97
C ARG A 98 4.50 -18.46 -10.96
N SER A 99 5.10 -18.68 -12.12
CA SER A 99 4.55 -19.57 -13.15
C SER A 99 4.48 -21.05 -12.75
N GLN A 100 5.17 -21.46 -11.70
CA GLN A 100 5.18 -22.83 -11.21
C GLN A 100 4.03 -23.15 -10.24
N PHE A 101 3.28 -22.11 -9.80
CA PHE A 101 2.23 -22.24 -8.81
C PHE A 101 0.93 -21.61 -9.32
N HIS A 102 -0.21 -22.04 -8.78
CA HIS A 102 -1.53 -21.64 -9.26
C HIS A 102 -2.47 -21.12 -8.16
N PRO A 103 -1.99 -20.26 -7.20
CA PRO A 103 -2.91 -19.64 -6.26
C PRO A 103 -3.87 -18.69 -6.99
N ARG A 104 -5.06 -18.47 -6.43
CA ARG A 104 -5.96 -17.40 -6.85
C ARG A 104 -5.42 -16.05 -6.34
N VAL A 105 -5.24 -15.09 -7.21
CA VAL A 105 -4.56 -13.82 -6.90
C VAL A 105 -5.49 -12.63 -7.02
N VAL A 106 -5.52 -11.78 -5.98
CA VAL A 106 -6.14 -10.45 -6.00
C VAL A 106 -5.04 -9.41 -6.14
N GLY A 107 -5.06 -8.64 -7.21
CA GLY A 107 -4.19 -7.48 -7.41
C GLY A 107 -4.88 -6.20 -6.94
N VAL A 108 -4.19 -5.37 -6.16
CA VAL A 108 -4.74 -4.12 -5.61
C VAL A 108 -3.86 -2.94 -5.98
N THR A 109 -4.43 -1.93 -6.65
CA THR A 109 -3.79 -0.64 -6.88
C THR A 109 -4.74 0.52 -6.59
N GLY A 110 -4.25 1.75 -6.73
CA GLY A 110 -4.99 2.98 -6.53
C GLY A 110 -4.11 4.10 -5.97
N SER A 111 -4.60 5.32 -5.92
CA SER A 111 -3.86 6.44 -5.36
C SER A 111 -3.83 6.38 -3.82
N VAL A 112 -4.97 6.10 -3.20
CA VAL A 112 -5.16 5.95 -1.75
C VAL A 112 -5.90 4.64 -1.47
N GLY A 113 -5.77 4.08 -0.27
CA GLY A 113 -6.53 2.91 0.20
C GLY A 113 -5.91 1.56 -0.15
N LYS A 114 -4.88 1.46 -1.00
CA LYS A 114 -4.25 0.18 -1.43
C LYS A 114 -3.96 -0.78 -0.28
N THR A 115 -3.20 -0.33 0.71
CA THR A 115 -2.77 -1.19 1.82
C THR A 115 -3.94 -1.62 2.69
N THR A 116 -4.87 -0.72 2.99
CA THR A 116 -6.07 -1.04 3.77
C THR A 116 -6.96 -2.03 3.01
N THR A 117 -7.20 -1.80 1.71
CA THR A 117 -7.95 -2.74 0.86
C THR A 117 -7.26 -4.09 0.78
N LYS A 118 -5.93 -4.14 0.61
CA LYS A 118 -5.15 -5.38 0.66
C LYS A 118 -5.35 -6.13 1.98
N GLN A 119 -5.33 -5.43 3.13
CA GLN A 119 -5.53 -6.05 4.44
C GLN A 119 -6.96 -6.55 4.60
N MET A 120 -7.95 -5.79 4.14
CA MET A 120 -9.36 -6.22 4.14
C MET A 120 -9.60 -7.41 3.19
N CYS A 121 -8.96 -7.43 2.01
CA CYS A 121 -8.99 -8.60 1.12
C CYS A 121 -8.37 -9.83 1.80
N TYR A 122 -7.25 -9.65 2.48
CA TYR A 122 -6.62 -10.75 3.22
C TYR A 122 -7.56 -11.30 4.30
N ALA A 123 -8.14 -10.43 5.14
CA ALA A 123 -9.10 -10.82 6.16
C ALA A 123 -10.38 -11.49 5.58
N ALA A 124 -10.83 -11.02 4.41
CA ALA A 124 -11.95 -11.60 3.67
C ALA A 124 -11.68 -13.03 3.20
N ILE A 125 -10.42 -13.35 2.87
CA ILE A 125 -10.04 -14.57 2.15
C ILE A 125 -9.35 -15.60 3.05
N GLU A 126 -8.56 -15.19 4.05
CA GLU A 126 -7.73 -16.10 4.88
C GLU A 126 -8.49 -17.25 5.54
N GLY A 127 -9.79 -17.06 5.81
CA GLY A 127 -10.64 -18.11 6.35
C GLY A 127 -10.99 -19.22 5.35
N PHE A 128 -10.68 -19.08 4.05
CA PHE A 128 -11.02 -20.07 3.01
C PHE A 128 -9.86 -20.98 2.65
N GLY A 129 -8.62 -20.58 2.89
CA GLY A 129 -7.43 -21.38 2.61
C GLY A 129 -6.15 -20.65 2.93
N ASN A 130 -5.01 -21.32 2.71
CA ASN A 130 -3.71 -20.73 2.97
C ASN A 130 -3.48 -19.50 2.08
N THR A 131 -3.44 -18.34 2.71
CA THR A 131 -3.43 -17.04 2.04
C THR A 131 -2.17 -16.27 2.40
N ILE A 132 -1.46 -15.77 1.38
CA ILE A 132 -0.35 -14.82 1.56
C ILE A 132 -0.77 -13.43 1.11
N LYS A 133 -0.02 -12.42 1.57
CA LYS A 133 -0.20 -11.03 1.12
C LYS A 133 1.13 -10.31 0.99
N THR A 134 1.14 -9.21 0.26
CA THR A 134 2.28 -8.28 0.23
C THR A 134 2.56 -7.77 1.65
N GLU A 135 3.78 -7.97 2.13
CA GLU A 135 4.24 -7.47 3.43
C GLU A 135 4.69 -6.00 3.34
N GLY A 136 4.36 -5.22 4.35
CA GLY A 136 4.75 -3.82 4.43
C GLY A 136 4.40 -3.04 3.16
N ASN A 137 5.42 -2.42 2.55
CA ASN A 137 5.36 -1.68 1.29
C ASN A 137 6.10 -2.38 0.14
N GLN A 138 6.19 -3.71 0.15
CA GLN A 138 6.83 -4.51 -0.91
C GLN A 138 5.95 -4.56 -2.18
N ASN A 139 5.58 -3.40 -2.70
CA ASN A 139 4.60 -3.22 -3.77
C ASN A 139 5.19 -2.69 -5.09
N ASN A 140 6.52 -2.68 -5.21
CA ASN A 140 7.27 -2.24 -6.38
C ASN A 140 8.02 -3.42 -7.04
N GLU A 141 8.84 -3.13 -8.06
CA GLU A 141 9.59 -4.13 -8.86
C GLU A 141 10.66 -4.91 -8.09
N LEU A 142 11.02 -4.46 -6.88
CA LEU A 142 11.86 -5.23 -5.96
C LEU A 142 11.02 -6.05 -4.96
N GLY A 143 9.96 -5.46 -4.45
CA GLY A 143 9.15 -6.02 -3.37
C GLY A 143 8.16 -7.09 -3.86
N LEU A 144 7.53 -6.88 -5.01
CA LEU A 144 6.55 -7.84 -5.54
C LEU A 144 7.19 -9.21 -5.87
N PRO A 145 8.37 -9.31 -6.50
CA PRO A 145 9.04 -10.60 -6.66
C PRO A 145 9.29 -11.32 -5.35
N ARG A 146 9.67 -10.60 -4.29
CA ARG A 146 9.82 -11.18 -2.94
C ARG A 146 8.51 -11.76 -2.41
N THR A 147 7.37 -11.10 -2.69
CA THR A 147 6.05 -11.66 -2.37
C THR A 147 5.80 -12.93 -3.19
N MET A 148 6.15 -12.95 -4.49
CA MET A 148 6.00 -14.14 -5.34
C MET A 148 6.83 -15.31 -4.81
N PHE A 149 8.08 -15.08 -4.39
CA PHE A 149 8.94 -16.13 -3.81
C PHE A 149 8.40 -16.76 -2.51
N ARG A 150 7.39 -16.16 -1.87
CA ARG A 150 6.70 -16.74 -0.70
C ARG A 150 5.55 -17.67 -1.06
N ILE A 151 5.15 -17.72 -2.33
CA ILE A 151 4.16 -18.69 -2.83
C ILE A 151 4.80 -20.08 -2.73
N GLY A 152 4.05 -21.04 -2.21
CA GLY A 152 4.44 -22.44 -2.13
C GLY A 152 3.30 -23.35 -2.59
N ASN A 153 3.52 -24.66 -2.51
CA ASN A 153 2.56 -25.67 -2.92
C ASN A 153 1.23 -25.60 -2.14
N GLU A 154 1.29 -25.15 -0.88
CA GLU A 154 0.13 -25.03 0.00
C GLU A 154 -0.59 -23.66 -0.15
N THR A 155 -0.06 -22.74 -0.96
CA THR A 155 -0.65 -21.41 -1.14
C THR A 155 -1.86 -21.49 -2.07
N GLU A 156 -3.04 -21.22 -1.51
CA GLU A 156 -4.30 -21.23 -2.27
C GLU A 156 -4.67 -19.83 -2.77
N TYR A 157 -4.34 -18.79 -1.98
CA TYR A 157 -4.67 -17.41 -2.29
C TYR A 157 -3.47 -16.47 -2.07
N ALA A 158 -3.43 -15.38 -2.85
CA ALA A 158 -2.48 -14.30 -2.65
C ALA A 158 -3.16 -12.94 -2.85
N VAL A 159 -2.86 -11.99 -1.97
CA VAL A 159 -3.33 -10.60 -2.10
C VAL A 159 -2.13 -9.69 -2.31
N VAL A 160 -2.03 -9.11 -3.50
CA VAL A 160 -0.82 -8.43 -3.98
C VAL A 160 -1.08 -6.94 -4.19
N GLU A 161 -0.36 -6.11 -3.44
CA GLU A 161 -0.40 -4.66 -3.61
C GLU A 161 0.57 -4.23 -4.72
N MET A 162 0.12 -3.36 -5.62
CA MET A 162 0.88 -2.81 -6.74
C MET A 162 0.94 -1.30 -6.65
N GLY A 163 2.13 -0.77 -6.35
CA GLY A 163 2.45 0.65 -6.32
C GLY A 163 3.12 1.08 -7.63
N MET A 164 3.17 2.39 -7.88
CA MET A 164 3.89 2.95 -9.01
C MET A 164 4.28 4.41 -8.76
N SER A 165 5.32 4.85 -9.46
CA SER A 165 5.72 6.24 -9.60
C SER A 165 5.69 6.69 -11.07
N HIS A 166 5.80 5.75 -12.03
CA HIS A 166 5.84 6.01 -13.47
C HIS A 166 4.90 5.05 -14.24
N LEU A 167 4.60 5.41 -15.49
CA LEU A 167 3.90 4.53 -16.44
C LEU A 167 4.72 3.26 -16.71
N GLY A 168 4.03 2.14 -16.94
CA GLY A 168 4.62 0.83 -17.24
C GLY A 168 5.01 0.01 -16.02
N GLU A 169 5.06 0.60 -14.81
CA GLU A 169 5.44 -0.14 -13.60
C GLU A 169 4.34 -1.14 -13.19
N ILE A 170 3.07 -0.71 -13.13
CA ILE A 170 1.96 -1.61 -12.78
C ILE A 170 1.77 -2.69 -13.83
N GLU A 171 2.01 -2.41 -15.12
CA GLU A 171 1.97 -3.44 -16.16
C GLU A 171 2.94 -4.58 -15.85
N ARG A 172 4.20 -4.26 -15.55
CA ARG A 172 5.22 -5.26 -15.21
C ARG A 172 4.86 -6.04 -13.95
N LEU A 173 4.39 -5.33 -12.90
CA LEU A 173 3.93 -5.96 -11.65
C LEU A 173 2.75 -6.91 -11.89
N SER A 174 1.78 -6.49 -12.67
CA SER A 174 0.59 -7.27 -12.98
C SER A 174 0.91 -8.52 -13.80
N ARG A 175 1.76 -8.38 -14.83
CA ARG A 175 2.23 -9.54 -15.63
C ARG A 175 3.00 -10.55 -14.79
N CYS A 176 3.76 -10.09 -13.80
CA CYS A 176 4.47 -10.97 -12.85
C CYS A 176 3.49 -11.69 -11.92
N ALA A 177 2.57 -10.97 -11.29
CA ALA A 177 1.64 -11.53 -10.30
C ALA A 177 0.53 -12.38 -10.92
N ARG A 178 0.09 -12.05 -12.15
CA ARG A 178 -1.02 -12.68 -12.87
C ARG A 178 -2.28 -12.76 -12.00
N PRO A 179 -2.90 -11.63 -11.66
CA PRO A 179 -4.07 -11.64 -10.81
C PRO A 179 -5.29 -12.23 -11.52
N ASP A 180 -6.16 -12.91 -10.77
CA ASP A 180 -7.48 -13.38 -11.21
C ASP A 180 -8.54 -12.28 -11.08
N VAL A 181 -8.32 -11.33 -10.16
CA VAL A 181 -9.17 -10.16 -9.93
C VAL A 181 -8.28 -8.94 -9.73
N GLY A 182 -8.61 -7.83 -10.40
CA GLY A 182 -7.96 -6.54 -10.19
C GLY A 182 -8.84 -5.57 -9.40
N ILE A 183 -8.24 -4.74 -8.55
CA ILE A 183 -8.91 -3.66 -7.82
C ILE A 183 -8.21 -2.34 -8.11
N ILE A 184 -8.98 -1.30 -8.46
CA ILE A 184 -8.51 0.09 -8.47
C ILE A 184 -9.37 0.88 -7.46
N THR A 185 -8.76 1.30 -6.35
CA THR A 185 -9.49 1.93 -5.24
C THR A 185 -9.97 3.35 -5.58
N CYS A 186 -9.10 4.17 -6.15
CA CYS A 186 -9.42 5.54 -6.60
C CYS A 186 -8.29 6.15 -7.43
N ILE A 187 -8.60 7.26 -8.11
CA ILE A 187 -7.66 8.10 -8.86
C ILE A 187 -7.56 9.46 -8.15
N GLY A 188 -6.52 9.62 -7.34
CA GLY A 188 -6.19 10.88 -6.67
C GLY A 188 -4.99 11.57 -7.32
N VAL A 189 -4.34 12.45 -6.55
CA VAL A 189 -3.18 13.24 -7.01
C VAL A 189 -1.82 12.68 -6.58
N SER A 190 -1.77 11.48 -6.02
CA SER A 190 -0.48 10.84 -5.67
C SER A 190 0.37 10.62 -6.91
N HIS A 191 1.66 10.98 -6.82
CA HIS A 191 2.64 10.91 -7.92
C HIS A 191 2.33 11.82 -9.12
N ILE A 192 1.48 12.83 -8.95
CA ILE A 192 1.13 13.76 -10.03
C ILE A 192 2.34 14.54 -10.54
N GLY A 193 3.34 14.78 -9.67
CA GLY A 193 4.60 15.41 -10.07
C GLY A 193 5.38 14.63 -11.14
N ASN A 194 5.24 13.28 -11.14
CA ASN A 194 5.91 12.41 -12.11
C ASN A 194 5.03 12.14 -13.35
N LEU A 195 3.72 12.10 -13.19
CA LEU A 195 2.77 11.69 -14.22
C LEU A 195 2.06 12.84 -14.91
N GLY A 196 2.12 14.04 -14.32
CA GLY A 196 1.63 15.30 -14.89
C GLY A 196 0.13 15.53 -14.78
N SER A 197 -0.71 14.50 -14.79
CA SER A 197 -2.18 14.63 -14.69
C SER A 197 -2.88 13.43 -14.06
N GLN A 198 -4.12 13.62 -13.58
CA GLN A 198 -4.94 12.52 -13.06
C GLN A 198 -5.36 11.52 -14.16
N GLU A 199 -5.51 11.97 -15.41
CA GLU A 199 -5.75 11.10 -16.56
C GLU A 199 -4.58 10.13 -16.78
N ASN A 200 -3.34 10.59 -16.64
CA ASN A 200 -2.16 9.74 -16.73
C ASN A 200 -2.06 8.80 -15.51
N ILE A 201 -2.44 9.27 -14.31
CA ILE A 201 -2.54 8.42 -13.12
C ILE A 201 -3.57 7.31 -13.36
N CYS A 202 -4.74 7.64 -13.94
CA CYS A 202 -5.76 6.66 -14.30
C CYS A 202 -5.23 5.63 -15.31
N LYS A 203 -4.55 6.07 -16.38
CA LYS A 203 -3.90 5.18 -17.35
C LYS A 203 -2.90 4.23 -16.68
N ALA A 204 -2.03 4.77 -15.83
CA ALA A 204 -1.05 3.96 -15.09
C ALA A 204 -1.71 2.91 -14.18
N LYS A 205 -2.83 3.26 -13.52
CA LYS A 205 -3.54 2.30 -12.67
C LYS A 205 -4.27 1.23 -13.48
N LEU A 206 -4.78 1.57 -14.65
CA LEU A 206 -5.40 0.61 -15.58
C LEU A 206 -4.41 -0.41 -16.16
N GLU A 207 -3.11 -0.18 -16.07
CA GLU A 207 -2.08 -1.17 -16.41
C GLU A 207 -2.22 -2.48 -15.61
N ILE A 208 -2.94 -2.47 -14.47
CA ILE A 208 -3.25 -3.70 -13.72
C ILE A 208 -3.97 -4.74 -14.60
N CYS A 209 -4.68 -4.29 -15.63
CA CYS A 209 -5.38 -5.17 -16.55
C CYS A 209 -4.44 -6.03 -17.39
N ALA A 210 -3.16 -5.65 -17.54
CA ALA A 210 -2.21 -6.36 -18.41
C ALA A 210 -1.91 -7.81 -17.96
N GLY A 211 -2.08 -8.11 -16.68
CA GLY A 211 -1.89 -9.46 -16.12
C GLY A 211 -3.20 -10.23 -15.90
N LEU A 212 -4.36 -9.59 -16.10
CA LEU A 212 -5.67 -10.21 -15.92
C LEU A 212 -6.02 -11.11 -17.13
N PRO A 213 -6.56 -12.31 -16.92
CA PRO A 213 -7.04 -13.16 -18.00
C PRO A 213 -8.34 -12.62 -18.65
N GLU A 214 -8.73 -13.20 -19.79
CA GLU A 214 -9.98 -12.87 -20.48
C GLU A 214 -11.19 -13.08 -19.57
N GLY A 215 -12.06 -12.09 -19.50
CA GLY A 215 -13.27 -12.10 -18.66
C GLY A 215 -13.03 -11.85 -17.17
N ALA A 216 -11.79 -11.59 -16.75
CA ALA A 216 -11.48 -11.36 -15.34
C ALA A 216 -12.21 -10.14 -14.76
N PRO A 217 -12.67 -10.20 -13.50
CA PRO A 217 -13.29 -9.08 -12.83
C PRO A 217 -12.27 -7.95 -12.58
N LEU A 218 -12.65 -6.72 -12.92
CA LEU A 218 -11.95 -5.50 -12.56
C LEU A 218 -12.86 -4.69 -11.61
N VAL A 219 -12.54 -4.68 -10.34
CA VAL A 219 -13.30 -3.97 -9.29
C VAL A 219 -12.92 -2.49 -9.29
N LEU A 220 -13.90 -1.63 -9.48
CA LEU A 220 -13.73 -0.19 -9.70
C LEU A 220 -14.63 0.62 -8.79
N ASN A 221 -14.08 1.71 -8.26
CA ASN A 221 -14.85 2.71 -7.51
C ASN A 221 -15.77 3.52 -8.43
N GLY A 222 -17.07 3.33 -8.28
CA GLY A 222 -18.09 4.03 -9.05
C GLY A 222 -18.26 5.50 -8.69
N ASP A 223 -17.77 5.92 -7.52
CA ASP A 223 -17.81 7.32 -7.09
C ASP A 223 -16.62 8.12 -7.65
N ASP A 224 -15.67 7.45 -8.32
CA ASP A 224 -14.51 8.10 -8.91
C ASP A 224 -14.79 8.56 -10.35
N PRO A 225 -14.77 9.88 -10.62
CA PRO A 225 -15.12 10.41 -11.95
C PRO A 225 -14.11 10.06 -13.04
N PHE A 226 -12.85 9.78 -12.71
CA PHE A 226 -11.84 9.37 -13.68
C PHE A 226 -12.03 7.91 -14.08
N LEU A 227 -12.34 7.03 -13.12
CA LEU A 227 -12.64 5.63 -13.40
C LEU A 227 -13.94 5.49 -14.23
N ARG A 228 -14.98 6.27 -13.89
CA ARG A 228 -16.26 6.26 -14.64
C ARG A 228 -16.11 6.69 -16.11
N LYS A 229 -15.14 7.58 -16.41
CA LYS A 229 -14.87 8.08 -17.76
C LYS A 229 -13.81 7.28 -18.50
N ALA A 230 -13.11 6.38 -17.81
CA ALA A 230 -12.00 5.64 -18.39
C ALA A 230 -12.47 4.67 -19.47
N GLU A 231 -11.73 4.58 -20.54
CA GLU A 231 -11.88 3.51 -21.53
C GLU A 231 -11.24 2.23 -20.99
N LEU A 232 -12.08 1.26 -20.64
CA LEU A 232 -11.62 0.00 -20.05
C LEU A 232 -11.21 -1.00 -21.15
N PRO A 233 -10.15 -1.81 -20.92
CA PRO A 233 -9.78 -2.88 -21.84
C PRO A 233 -10.91 -3.90 -22.01
N LYS A 234 -11.16 -4.33 -23.25
CA LYS A 234 -12.29 -5.21 -23.61
C LYS A 234 -12.25 -6.60 -22.98
N HIS A 235 -11.05 -7.06 -22.60
CA HIS A 235 -10.85 -8.39 -22.03
C HIS A 235 -11.19 -8.48 -20.54
N VAL A 236 -11.48 -7.36 -19.85
CA VAL A 236 -11.87 -7.38 -18.44
C VAL A 236 -13.37 -7.11 -18.28
N ARG A 237 -13.96 -7.63 -17.19
CA ARG A 237 -15.34 -7.38 -16.80
C ARG A 237 -15.37 -6.38 -15.65
N PRO A 238 -15.83 -5.14 -15.82
CA PRO A 238 -15.96 -4.19 -14.75
C PRO A 238 -16.97 -4.66 -13.70
N VAL A 239 -16.62 -4.44 -12.42
CA VAL A 239 -17.49 -4.61 -11.26
C VAL A 239 -17.44 -3.32 -10.47
N TRP A 240 -18.57 -2.59 -10.43
CA TRP A 240 -18.64 -1.28 -9.83
C TRP A 240 -19.10 -1.35 -8.38
N PHE A 241 -18.40 -0.68 -7.47
CA PHE A 241 -18.89 -0.43 -6.12
C PHE A 241 -19.08 1.06 -5.87
N SER A 242 -20.00 1.44 -4.95
CA SER A 242 -20.30 2.85 -4.64
C SER A 242 -20.75 3.05 -3.20
N LEU A 243 -20.58 4.28 -2.69
CA LEU A 243 -21.10 4.74 -1.40
C LEU A 243 -22.43 5.51 -1.59
N GLY A 244 -23.44 4.89 -2.17
CA GLY A 244 -24.77 5.44 -2.31
C GLY A 244 -25.44 5.37 -3.69
N ASP A 245 -24.70 4.97 -4.74
CA ASP A 245 -25.28 4.72 -6.07
C ASP A 245 -25.82 3.29 -6.15
N GLU A 246 -27.13 3.11 -6.01
CA GLU A 246 -27.84 1.83 -6.10
C GLU A 246 -27.74 1.22 -7.52
N GLY A 247 -27.27 1.96 -8.51
CA GLY A 247 -27.01 1.45 -9.87
C GLY A 247 -25.65 0.74 -10.00
N ALA A 248 -24.80 0.76 -8.96
CA ALA A 248 -23.56 -0.01 -8.94
C ALA A 248 -23.84 -1.49 -8.64
N ASP A 249 -22.95 -2.40 -9.06
CA ASP A 249 -23.09 -3.85 -8.80
C ASP A 249 -23.16 -4.14 -7.27
N VAL A 250 -22.39 -3.36 -6.48
CA VAL A 250 -22.39 -3.41 -5.01
C VAL A 250 -22.41 -1.99 -4.46
N CYS A 251 -23.32 -1.70 -3.53
CA CYS A 251 -23.34 -0.39 -2.89
C CYS A 251 -23.47 -0.47 -1.36
N ALA A 252 -23.02 0.61 -0.68
CA ALA A 252 -23.23 0.79 0.75
C ALA A 252 -24.23 1.91 1.00
N LEU A 253 -25.30 1.60 1.73
CA LEU A 253 -26.37 2.51 2.12
C LEU A 253 -26.38 2.67 3.65
N SER A 254 -27.07 3.72 4.14
CA SER A 254 -27.27 3.95 5.59
C SER A 254 -25.96 3.90 6.39
N ILE A 255 -24.90 4.51 5.83
CA ILE A 255 -23.56 4.48 6.43
C ILE A 255 -23.54 5.33 7.70
N GLN A 256 -23.20 4.72 8.83
CA GLN A 256 -23.11 5.36 10.16
C GLN A 256 -21.75 5.09 10.79
N GLN A 257 -21.21 6.12 11.46
CA GLN A 257 -20.02 5.98 12.27
C GLN A 257 -20.41 5.60 13.70
N GLU A 258 -19.81 4.58 14.25
CA GLU A 258 -19.97 4.12 15.62
C GLU A 258 -18.69 4.37 16.44
N ALA A 259 -18.71 4.04 17.72
CA ALA A 259 -17.55 4.27 18.59
C ALA A 259 -16.32 3.44 18.19
N ASP A 260 -16.53 2.27 17.61
CA ASP A 260 -15.50 1.26 17.30
C ASP A 260 -15.39 0.96 15.78
N GLY A 261 -16.09 1.72 14.91
CA GLY A 261 -16.01 1.48 13.47
C GLY A 261 -17.12 2.13 12.65
N MET A 262 -17.44 1.48 11.56
CA MET A 262 -18.50 1.89 10.63
C MET A 262 -19.51 0.78 10.45
N SER A 263 -20.82 1.13 10.55
CA SER A 263 -21.92 0.23 10.20
C SER A 263 -22.64 0.72 8.94
N PHE A 264 -23.06 -0.19 8.09
CA PHE A 264 -23.76 0.12 6.83
C PHE A 264 -24.59 -1.07 6.34
N VAL A 265 -25.52 -0.78 5.43
CA VAL A 265 -26.21 -1.79 4.64
C VAL A 265 -25.44 -2.01 3.34
N LEU A 266 -24.95 -3.20 3.10
CA LEU A 266 -24.36 -3.60 1.82
C LEU A 266 -25.44 -4.24 0.97
N GLU A 267 -25.63 -3.72 -0.24
CA GLU A 267 -26.46 -4.35 -1.27
C GLU A 267 -25.58 -4.84 -2.42
N ASP A 268 -25.69 -6.11 -2.75
CA ASP A 268 -25.06 -6.76 -3.90
C ASP A 268 -26.17 -7.33 -4.78
N HIS A 269 -26.22 -6.93 -6.05
CA HIS A 269 -27.23 -7.36 -7.00
C HIS A 269 -27.23 -8.88 -7.26
N GLU A 270 -26.09 -9.55 -7.03
CA GLU A 270 -25.97 -11.02 -7.19
C GLU A 270 -26.19 -11.77 -5.87
N GLU A 271 -25.73 -11.26 -4.73
CA GLU A 271 -25.69 -11.99 -3.43
C GLU A 271 -26.76 -11.53 -2.42
N GLY A 272 -27.39 -10.37 -2.66
CA GLY A 272 -28.43 -9.80 -1.80
C GLY A 272 -27.95 -8.74 -0.81
N THR A 273 -28.72 -8.54 0.28
CA THR A 273 -28.52 -7.43 1.22
C THR A 273 -27.97 -7.95 2.56
N PHE A 274 -27.01 -7.22 3.14
CA PHE A 274 -26.35 -7.56 4.38
C PHE A 274 -26.16 -6.33 5.28
N MET A 275 -26.36 -6.52 6.59
CA MET A 275 -25.87 -5.56 7.60
C MET A 275 -24.41 -5.83 7.87
N VAL A 276 -23.58 -4.83 7.76
CA VAL A 276 -22.12 -4.95 7.88
C VAL A 276 -21.61 -3.96 8.92
N HIS A 277 -20.73 -4.43 9.80
CA HIS A 277 -19.89 -3.59 10.65
C HIS A 277 -18.43 -3.87 10.34
N ILE A 278 -17.61 -2.81 10.25
CA ILE A 278 -16.16 -2.90 10.09
C ILE A 278 -15.47 -2.14 11.20
N PRO A 279 -14.40 -2.68 11.84
CA PRO A 279 -13.66 -2.02 12.91
C PRO A 279 -12.65 -1.02 12.34
N ALA A 280 -13.12 -0.10 11.50
CA ALA A 280 -12.31 0.93 10.86
C ALA A 280 -13.16 2.19 10.63
N MET A 281 -12.62 3.35 11.00
CA MET A 281 -13.32 4.61 10.95
C MET A 281 -13.32 5.25 9.55
N GLY A 282 -14.38 5.99 9.23
CA GLY A 282 -14.48 6.84 8.04
C GLY A 282 -15.02 6.13 6.80
N ARG A 283 -15.80 6.89 6.03
CA ARG A 283 -16.48 6.40 4.80
C ARG A 283 -15.53 5.80 3.77
N HIS A 284 -14.28 6.28 3.68
CA HIS A 284 -13.27 5.72 2.79
C HIS A 284 -12.91 4.26 3.14
N ASN A 285 -13.03 3.85 4.41
CA ASN A 285 -12.83 2.46 4.80
C ASN A 285 -14.05 1.59 4.47
N VAL A 286 -15.25 2.16 4.41
CA VAL A 286 -16.42 1.47 3.83
C VAL A 286 -16.16 1.18 2.35
N ALA A 287 -15.64 2.15 1.56
CA ALA A 287 -15.27 1.94 0.16
C ALA A 287 -14.19 0.84 0.01
N ASN A 288 -13.16 0.83 0.87
CA ASN A 288 -12.13 -0.23 0.89
C ASN A 288 -12.74 -1.62 1.20
N ALA A 289 -13.72 -1.68 2.12
CA ALA A 289 -14.42 -2.91 2.46
C ALA A 289 -15.31 -3.42 1.31
N LEU A 290 -16.02 -2.53 0.60
CA LEU A 290 -16.77 -2.89 -0.61
C LEU A 290 -15.85 -3.44 -1.70
N ALA A 291 -14.70 -2.81 -1.94
CA ALA A 291 -13.72 -3.27 -2.91
C ALA A 291 -13.19 -4.68 -2.56
N ALA A 292 -12.88 -4.93 -1.27
CA ALA A 292 -12.44 -6.24 -0.80
C ALA A 292 -13.55 -7.30 -0.90
N TYR A 293 -14.77 -6.93 -0.55
CA TYR A 293 -15.95 -7.80 -0.70
C TYR A 293 -16.18 -8.18 -2.16
N CYS A 294 -16.22 -7.21 -3.07
CA CYS A 294 -16.37 -7.47 -4.49
C CYS A 294 -15.29 -8.43 -5.00
N ALA A 295 -14.02 -8.19 -4.68
CA ALA A 295 -12.94 -9.06 -5.13
C ALA A 295 -13.10 -10.49 -4.64
N ALA A 296 -13.40 -10.68 -3.36
CA ALA A 296 -13.55 -12.01 -2.77
C ALA A 296 -14.77 -12.77 -3.31
N THR A 297 -15.93 -12.10 -3.45
CA THR A 297 -17.14 -12.74 -3.99
C THR A 297 -16.99 -13.05 -5.48
N ARG A 298 -16.30 -12.21 -6.25
CA ARG A 298 -16.02 -12.46 -7.68
C ARG A 298 -14.90 -13.48 -7.90
N LEU A 299 -14.17 -13.90 -6.85
CA LEU A 299 -13.41 -15.15 -6.83
C LEU A 299 -14.30 -16.39 -6.56
N GLY A 300 -15.60 -16.24 -6.36
CA GLY A 300 -16.54 -17.32 -6.06
C GLY A 300 -16.60 -17.69 -4.58
N LEU A 301 -16.11 -16.85 -3.68
CA LEU A 301 -16.14 -17.08 -2.24
C LEU A 301 -17.50 -16.69 -1.64
N ASN A 302 -17.97 -17.45 -0.64
CA ASN A 302 -19.27 -17.22 -0.03
C ASN A 302 -19.37 -15.85 0.68
N ALA A 303 -20.32 -15.01 0.26
CA ALA A 303 -20.50 -13.63 0.70
C ALA A 303 -20.56 -13.47 2.22
N ARG A 304 -21.33 -14.30 2.93
CA ARG A 304 -21.46 -14.20 4.40
C ARG A 304 -20.15 -14.51 5.13
N LYS A 305 -19.37 -15.46 4.63
CA LYS A 305 -18.07 -15.82 5.21
C LYS A 305 -17.04 -14.73 4.92
N VAL A 306 -17.06 -14.15 3.71
CA VAL A 306 -16.27 -12.97 3.30
C VAL A 306 -16.54 -11.79 4.25
N LEU A 307 -17.82 -11.44 4.46
CA LEU A 307 -18.20 -10.34 5.36
C LEU A 307 -17.77 -10.58 6.80
N ARG A 308 -17.83 -11.82 7.28
CA ARG A 308 -17.32 -12.18 8.62
C ARG A 308 -15.81 -11.92 8.72
N GLY A 309 -15.05 -12.25 7.68
CA GLY A 309 -13.62 -11.95 7.62
C GLY A 309 -13.36 -10.44 7.65
N ILE A 310 -14.07 -9.65 6.84
CA ILE A 310 -13.97 -8.19 6.82
C ILE A 310 -14.33 -7.57 8.18
N SER A 311 -15.36 -8.08 8.87
CA SER A 311 -15.76 -7.60 10.20
C SER A 311 -14.73 -7.92 11.29
N ASN A 312 -13.83 -8.87 11.05
CA ASN A 312 -12.72 -9.21 11.95
C ASN A 312 -11.39 -8.56 11.48
N PHE A 313 -11.45 -7.63 10.54
CA PHE A 313 -10.28 -6.93 10.04
C PHE A 313 -9.54 -6.21 11.16
N GLU A 314 -8.22 -6.34 11.18
CA GLU A 314 -7.35 -5.60 12.10
C GLU A 314 -6.54 -4.57 11.33
N GLN A 315 -6.60 -3.32 11.77
CA GLN A 315 -5.74 -2.28 11.23
C GLN A 315 -4.28 -2.54 11.59
N THR A 316 -3.40 -2.46 10.60
CA THR A 316 -1.98 -2.70 10.78
C THR A 316 -1.15 -1.46 10.44
N GLY A 317 -0.04 -1.29 11.16
CA GLY A 317 0.85 -0.16 10.97
C GLY A 317 0.27 1.17 11.47
N MET A 318 0.84 2.28 11.00
CA MET A 318 0.44 3.65 11.37
C MET A 318 -0.61 4.19 10.37
N ARG A 319 -1.76 3.49 10.24
CA ARG A 319 -2.86 3.84 9.34
C ARG A 319 -4.16 3.85 10.14
N GLN A 320 -4.47 5.01 10.73
CA GLN A 320 -5.62 5.21 11.60
C GLN A 320 -5.68 4.25 12.80
N LYS A 321 -4.52 3.84 13.30
CA LYS A 321 -4.44 3.03 14.52
C LYS A 321 -4.80 3.91 15.71
N ILE A 322 -5.81 3.51 16.48
CA ILE A 322 -6.19 4.22 17.70
C ILE A 322 -5.39 3.66 18.88
N VAL A 323 -4.70 4.54 19.59
CA VAL A 323 -3.95 4.23 20.80
C VAL A 323 -4.52 5.05 21.95
N HIS A 324 -4.99 4.37 22.99
CA HIS A 324 -5.47 5.02 24.21
C HIS A 324 -4.29 5.22 25.18
N SER A 325 -3.97 6.47 25.51
CA SER A 325 -2.86 6.81 26.39
C SER A 325 -3.28 7.92 27.39
N ASN A 326 -3.25 7.59 28.69
CA ASN A 326 -3.59 8.53 29.78
C ASN A 326 -4.90 9.32 29.57
N GLY A 327 -5.92 8.64 29.04
CA GLY A 327 -7.24 9.23 28.76
C GLY A 327 -7.31 10.07 27.50
N VAL A 328 -6.27 10.06 26.67
CA VAL A 328 -6.22 10.69 25.35
C VAL A 328 -6.29 9.62 24.28
N ASP A 329 -7.06 9.85 23.22
CA ASP A 329 -7.12 8.99 22.06
C ASP A 329 -6.18 9.52 20.97
N VAL A 330 -5.16 8.74 20.61
CA VAL A 330 -4.21 9.09 19.54
C VAL A 330 -4.51 8.27 18.31
N ILE A 331 -4.86 8.95 17.22
CA ILE A 331 -5.10 8.33 15.89
C ILE A 331 -3.80 8.43 15.11
N GLU A 332 -3.03 7.35 15.11
CA GLU A 332 -1.76 7.21 14.38
C GLU A 332 -2.05 6.96 12.90
N ASP A 333 -1.98 8.00 12.07
CA ASP A 333 -2.15 7.92 10.61
C ASP A 333 -0.95 8.54 9.87
N CYS A 334 0.26 8.30 10.38
CA CYS A 334 1.49 8.93 9.91
C CYS A 334 2.38 8.02 9.05
N TYR A 335 1.84 6.97 8.44
CA TYR A 335 2.59 6.16 7.49
C TYR A 335 2.87 6.92 6.18
N ASN A 336 1.89 7.60 5.62
CA ASN A 336 2.03 8.48 4.45
C ASN A 336 0.90 9.51 4.38
N ALA A 337 1.14 10.60 3.63
CA ALA A 337 0.15 11.64 3.40
C ALA A 337 0.19 12.16 1.96
N ASN A 338 -0.99 12.45 1.45
CA ASN A 338 -1.24 13.21 0.23
C ASN A 338 -2.55 14.00 0.43
N PRO A 339 -2.92 14.94 -0.45
CA PRO A 339 -4.10 15.78 -0.27
C PRO A 339 -5.39 14.99 -0.05
N ASP A 340 -5.63 13.93 -0.82
CA ASP A 340 -6.84 13.10 -0.72
C ASP A 340 -6.92 12.38 0.63
N SER A 341 -5.79 11.81 1.08
CA SER A 341 -5.73 11.11 2.37
C SER A 341 -5.80 12.07 3.56
N MET A 342 -5.29 13.30 3.44
CA MET A 342 -5.46 14.36 4.45
C MET A 342 -6.92 14.76 4.58
N LYS A 343 -7.59 15.02 3.46
CA LYS A 343 -9.03 15.33 3.40
C LYS A 343 -9.87 14.23 4.06
N ALA A 344 -9.60 12.97 3.72
CA ALA A 344 -10.31 11.82 4.29
C ALA A 344 -10.09 11.68 5.80
N ALA A 345 -8.84 11.88 6.27
CA ALA A 345 -8.51 11.82 7.71
C ALA A 345 -9.16 12.96 8.50
N LEU A 346 -9.15 14.18 7.97
CA LEU A 346 -9.79 15.34 8.60
C LEU A 346 -11.32 15.17 8.66
N ALA A 347 -11.93 14.65 7.59
CA ALA A 347 -13.37 14.38 7.56
C ALA A 347 -13.76 13.30 8.59
N MET A 348 -13.01 12.22 8.70
CA MET A 348 -13.19 11.18 9.71
C MET A 348 -13.01 11.74 11.12
N PHE A 349 -11.96 12.55 11.33
CA PHE A 349 -11.64 13.10 12.64
C PHE A 349 -12.69 14.10 13.15
N ARG A 350 -13.35 14.81 12.24
CA ARG A 350 -14.48 15.70 12.56
C ARG A 350 -15.62 14.96 13.27
N GLU A 351 -15.88 13.72 12.85
CA GLU A 351 -16.96 12.89 13.40
C GLU A 351 -16.49 12.05 14.62
N TYR A 352 -15.19 12.08 14.95
CA TYR A 352 -14.65 11.30 16.07
C TYR A 352 -15.14 11.85 17.42
N PRO A 353 -15.68 11.02 18.33
CA PRO A 353 -16.19 11.45 19.62
C PRO A 353 -15.06 11.82 20.58
N CYS A 354 -14.94 13.09 20.96
CA CYS A 354 -13.94 13.56 21.92
C CYS A 354 -14.35 14.93 22.52
N LYS A 355 -13.67 15.36 23.55
CA LYS A 355 -13.88 16.70 24.14
C LYS A 355 -13.29 17.81 23.29
N ARG A 356 -12.01 17.68 22.94
CA ARG A 356 -11.28 18.60 22.07
C ARG A 356 -10.48 17.82 21.03
N ARG A 357 -10.34 18.42 19.84
CA ARG A 357 -9.60 17.83 18.70
C ARG A 357 -8.26 18.52 18.52
N PHE A 358 -7.20 17.76 18.62
CA PHE A 358 -5.85 18.18 18.28
C PHE A 358 -5.41 17.49 16.98
N ALA A 359 -4.72 18.23 16.11
CA ALA A 359 -4.09 17.61 14.94
C ALA A 359 -2.61 17.97 14.90
N LEU A 360 -1.75 16.96 14.66
CA LEU A 360 -0.35 17.12 14.32
C LEU A 360 -0.19 16.74 12.84
N LEU A 361 -0.03 17.75 11.99
CA LEU A 361 0.10 17.56 10.54
C LEU A 361 1.49 17.93 10.06
N GLY A 362 2.12 17.04 9.29
CA GLY A 362 3.42 17.29 8.67
C GLY A 362 3.33 17.48 7.15
N ASP A 363 4.50 17.60 6.53
CA ASP A 363 4.61 17.80 5.08
C ASP A 363 4.02 16.62 4.31
N MET A 364 3.40 16.94 3.19
CA MET A 364 3.08 16.03 2.10
C MET A 364 4.19 16.14 1.05
N LEU A 365 4.95 15.06 0.90
CA LEU A 365 6.06 14.98 -0.05
C LEU A 365 5.59 14.54 -1.45
N GLU A 366 6.47 14.62 -2.45
CA GLU A 366 6.24 14.17 -3.84
C GLU A 366 5.13 14.89 -4.61
N LEU A 367 4.77 16.11 -4.20
CA LEU A 367 3.72 16.91 -4.84
C LEU A 367 4.25 17.85 -5.95
N GLY A 368 5.57 18.01 -6.08
CA GLY A 368 6.15 18.95 -7.06
C GLY A 368 5.57 20.37 -6.91
N ASP A 369 5.20 20.97 -8.02
CA ASP A 369 4.66 22.35 -8.07
C ASP A 369 3.32 22.52 -7.34
N LEU A 370 2.57 21.43 -7.14
CA LEU A 370 1.31 21.46 -6.41
C LEU A 370 1.49 21.54 -4.88
N SER A 371 2.71 21.36 -4.37
CA SER A 371 2.98 21.30 -2.93
C SER A 371 2.41 22.50 -2.17
N ARG A 372 2.63 23.71 -2.69
CA ARG A 372 2.13 24.94 -2.06
C ARG A 372 0.61 24.95 -1.93
N GLU A 373 -0.08 24.76 -3.05
CA GLU A 373 -1.55 24.83 -3.10
C GLU A 373 -2.19 23.72 -2.23
N ALA A 374 -1.61 22.53 -2.28
CA ALA A 374 -2.08 21.38 -1.49
C ALA A 374 -1.97 21.63 0.02
N HIS A 375 -0.86 22.19 0.50
CA HIS A 375 -0.71 22.52 1.93
C HIS A 375 -1.62 23.69 2.36
N GLU A 376 -1.82 24.67 1.50
CA GLU A 376 -2.77 25.76 1.75
C GLU A 376 -4.22 25.23 1.83
N GLU A 377 -4.58 24.27 0.97
CA GLU A 377 -5.89 23.62 0.98
C GLU A 377 -6.11 22.77 2.25
N VAL A 378 -5.12 22.01 2.68
CA VAL A 378 -5.17 21.29 3.97
C VAL A 378 -5.37 22.26 5.14
N GLY A 379 -4.77 23.46 5.09
CA GLY A 379 -4.99 24.51 6.09
C GLY A 379 -6.45 24.99 6.13
N ARG A 380 -7.09 25.17 4.98
CA ARG A 380 -8.53 25.49 4.88
C ARG A 380 -9.38 24.37 5.45
N GLN A 381 -9.11 23.13 5.05
CA GLN A 381 -9.86 21.96 5.51
C GLN A 381 -9.71 21.72 7.02
N ALA A 382 -8.52 21.91 7.58
CA ALA A 382 -8.28 21.78 9.02
C ALA A 382 -9.11 22.78 9.82
N ALA A 383 -9.19 24.04 9.37
CA ALA A 383 -9.99 25.06 10.01
C ALA A 383 -11.52 24.76 9.96
N GLU A 384 -11.97 24.02 8.94
CA GLU A 384 -13.38 23.63 8.76
C GLU A 384 -13.73 22.28 9.42
N SER A 385 -12.72 21.55 9.94
CA SER A 385 -12.89 20.20 10.50
C SER A 385 -13.16 20.15 12.01
N GLY A 386 -13.42 21.30 12.64
CA GLY A 386 -13.72 21.35 14.08
C GLY A 386 -12.51 21.00 14.97
N ILE A 387 -11.29 21.24 14.48
CA ILE A 387 -10.06 21.12 15.25
C ILE A 387 -9.92 22.30 16.18
N ASP A 388 -9.61 22.06 17.46
CA ASP A 388 -9.39 23.13 18.46
C ASP A 388 -7.97 23.69 18.37
N THR A 389 -6.98 22.81 18.13
CA THR A 389 -5.59 23.21 18.01
C THR A 389 -4.89 22.37 16.93
N LEU A 390 -4.25 23.07 15.99
CA LEU A 390 -3.43 22.49 14.95
C LEU A 390 -1.94 22.69 15.28
N ILE A 391 -1.19 21.61 15.38
CA ILE A 391 0.27 21.63 15.43
C ILE A 391 0.79 21.19 14.09
N THR A 392 1.77 21.90 13.53
CA THR A 392 2.37 21.54 12.25
C THR A 392 3.87 21.31 12.41
N TYR A 393 4.42 20.39 11.61
CA TYR A 393 5.84 20.07 11.57
C TYR A 393 6.32 19.91 10.11
N GLY A 394 7.37 20.62 9.75
CA GLY A 394 7.93 20.60 8.41
C GLY A 394 7.83 21.94 7.69
N GLU A 395 8.63 22.14 6.65
CA GLU A 395 8.78 23.41 5.96
C GLU A 395 7.49 23.83 5.24
N GLN A 396 6.87 22.87 4.53
CA GLN A 396 5.65 23.14 3.77
C GLN A 396 4.41 23.23 4.67
N ALA A 397 4.37 22.45 5.74
CA ALA A 397 3.29 22.47 6.73
C ALA A 397 3.17 23.80 7.48
N ARG A 398 4.20 24.70 7.44
CA ARG A 398 4.07 26.09 7.88
C ARG A 398 2.96 26.82 7.13
N ARG A 399 2.79 26.53 5.82
CA ARG A 399 1.72 27.14 5.00
C ARG A 399 0.35 26.70 5.47
N THR A 400 0.23 25.41 5.82
CA THR A 400 -0.99 24.85 6.43
C THR A 400 -1.34 25.62 7.70
N ALA A 401 -0.38 25.84 8.61
CA ALA A 401 -0.60 26.64 9.82
C ALA A 401 -1.02 28.08 9.54
N VAL A 402 -0.34 28.76 8.62
CA VAL A 402 -0.64 30.15 8.27
C VAL A 402 -2.07 30.31 7.73
N VAL A 403 -2.48 29.44 6.83
CA VAL A 403 -3.83 29.48 6.25
C VAL A 403 -4.89 29.13 7.28
N ALA A 404 -4.66 28.13 8.12
CA ALA A 404 -5.57 27.74 9.19
C ALA A 404 -5.72 28.87 10.24
N ALA A 405 -4.61 29.51 10.63
CA ALA A 405 -4.64 30.65 11.54
C ALA A 405 -5.41 31.85 10.97
N ALA A 406 -5.25 32.13 9.69
CA ALA A 406 -6.00 33.19 9.00
C ALA A 406 -7.54 32.94 9.00
N LYS A 407 -7.96 31.68 9.17
CA LYS A 407 -9.36 31.26 9.34
C LYS A 407 -9.79 31.17 10.81
N GLY A 408 -8.94 31.57 11.76
CA GLY A 408 -9.25 31.63 13.19
C GLY A 408 -8.91 30.35 13.98
N LEU A 409 -8.29 29.34 13.37
CA LEU A 409 -7.86 28.14 14.09
C LEU A 409 -6.62 28.45 14.94
N THR A 410 -6.59 28.00 16.19
CA THR A 410 -5.38 28.04 17.00
C THR A 410 -4.30 27.15 16.41
N THR A 411 -3.14 27.73 16.06
CA THR A 411 -2.06 27.00 15.41
C THR A 411 -0.73 27.18 16.11
N LEU A 412 0.09 26.11 16.12
CA LEU A 412 1.47 26.09 16.54
C LEU A 412 2.30 25.45 15.44
N HIS A 413 3.52 25.96 15.22
CA HIS A 413 4.49 25.33 14.33
C HIS A 413 5.71 24.87 15.12
N ALA A 414 6.04 23.58 15.05
CA ALA A 414 7.20 22.98 15.67
C ALA A 414 8.33 22.81 14.65
N ASN A 415 9.57 23.11 15.07
CA ASN A 415 10.76 22.94 14.25
C ASN A 415 11.49 21.60 14.53
N THR A 416 11.17 20.99 15.67
CA THR A 416 11.75 19.71 16.09
C THR A 416 10.66 18.76 16.59
N TYR A 417 10.94 17.45 16.57
CA TYR A 417 10.04 16.45 17.16
C TYR A 417 9.79 16.73 18.65
N ARG A 418 10.83 17.22 19.35
CA ARG A 418 10.73 17.56 20.77
C ARG A 418 9.76 18.70 21.02
N GLU A 419 9.85 19.80 20.25
CA GLU A 419 8.91 20.92 20.37
C GLU A 419 7.46 20.50 20.12
N ALA A 420 7.23 19.62 19.14
CA ALA A 420 5.89 19.10 18.86
C ALA A 420 5.37 18.24 20.03
N ALA A 421 6.19 17.34 20.57
CA ALA A 421 5.82 16.52 21.72
C ALA A 421 5.53 17.35 22.97
N ASP A 422 6.39 18.36 23.28
CA ASP A 422 6.22 19.26 24.43
C ASP A 422 4.93 20.11 24.31
N ALA A 423 4.58 20.54 23.10
CA ALA A 423 3.32 21.25 22.86
C ALA A 423 2.11 20.35 23.14
N LEU A 424 2.13 19.10 22.67
CA LEU A 424 1.07 18.11 22.93
C LEU A 424 0.95 17.84 24.45
N LEU A 425 2.06 17.53 25.13
CA LEU A 425 2.09 17.24 26.58
C LEU A 425 1.54 18.39 27.42
N ARG A 426 1.84 19.63 27.03
CA ARG A 426 1.38 20.83 27.75
C ARG A 426 -0.11 21.12 27.53
N LEU A 427 -0.66 20.85 26.37
CA LEU A 427 -1.98 21.32 25.96
C LEU A 427 -3.08 20.28 26.12
N MET A 428 -2.76 18.99 25.93
CA MET A 428 -3.77 17.92 25.93
C MET A 428 -4.15 17.48 27.34
N GLN A 429 -5.39 17.05 27.47
CA GLN A 429 -6.01 16.60 28.72
C GLN A 429 -6.85 15.32 28.47
N PRO A 430 -7.16 14.55 29.52
CA PRO A 430 -8.04 13.38 29.38
C PRO A 430 -9.39 13.71 28.75
N GLY A 431 -9.75 12.94 27.74
CA GLY A 431 -10.92 13.10 26.90
C GLY A 431 -10.67 13.83 25.58
N ASP A 432 -9.45 14.33 25.34
CA ASP A 432 -9.04 14.89 24.05
C ASP A 432 -8.67 13.78 23.07
N ALA A 433 -8.73 14.11 21.77
CA ALA A 433 -8.21 13.24 20.70
C ALA A 433 -7.15 13.96 19.88
N LEU A 434 -6.18 13.19 19.38
CA LEU A 434 -5.09 13.64 18.52
C LEU A 434 -5.07 12.87 17.20
N LEU A 435 -5.14 13.58 16.07
CA LEU A 435 -4.84 13.02 14.75
C LEU A 435 -3.39 13.34 14.39
N VAL A 436 -2.58 12.32 14.03
CA VAL A 436 -1.20 12.50 13.58
C VAL A 436 -1.06 12.02 12.14
N LYS A 437 -0.72 12.94 11.20
CA LYS A 437 -0.61 12.58 9.79
C LYS A 437 0.48 13.36 9.05
N ALA A 438 1.34 12.62 8.32
CA ALA A 438 2.38 13.17 7.44
C ALA A 438 2.85 12.13 6.42
N SER A 439 3.63 12.58 5.44
CA SER A 439 4.39 11.68 4.56
C SER A 439 5.44 10.88 5.35
N ARG A 440 5.78 9.67 4.84
CA ARG A 440 6.69 8.73 5.52
C ARG A 440 8.03 9.36 5.89
N GLY A 441 8.58 10.19 4.99
CA GLY A 441 9.86 10.87 5.23
C GLY A 441 9.86 11.83 6.42
N MET A 442 8.69 12.25 6.91
CA MET A 442 8.55 13.14 8.09
C MET A 442 8.71 12.39 9.41
N ALA A 443 8.60 11.08 9.44
CA ALA A 443 8.80 10.20 10.58
C ALA A 443 8.13 10.71 11.88
N LEU A 444 6.84 11.11 11.81
CA LEU A 444 6.12 11.68 12.96
C LEU A 444 5.89 10.67 14.10
N GLU A 445 6.10 9.39 13.88
CA GLU A 445 6.16 8.39 14.95
C GLU A 445 7.19 8.75 16.04
N LYS A 446 8.25 9.49 15.68
CA LYS A 446 9.25 9.96 16.67
C LYS A 446 8.67 10.99 17.65
N VAL A 447 7.69 11.80 17.22
CA VAL A 447 6.95 12.68 18.11
C VAL A 447 6.12 11.86 19.07
N LEU A 448 5.45 10.82 18.58
CA LEU A 448 4.62 9.91 19.40
C LEU A 448 5.46 9.12 20.41
N GLU A 449 6.64 8.63 20.01
CA GLU A 449 7.58 7.97 20.92
C GLU A 449 7.96 8.89 22.10
N LEU A 450 8.25 10.16 21.84
CA LEU A 450 8.53 11.16 22.89
C LEU A 450 7.29 11.44 23.75
N PHE A 451 6.13 11.60 23.12
CA PHE A 451 4.87 11.86 23.78
C PHE A 451 4.48 10.72 24.73
N TYR A 452 4.52 9.47 24.28
CA TYR A 452 4.18 8.31 25.12
C TYR A 452 5.17 8.06 26.25
N LYS A 453 6.47 8.30 25.99
CA LYS A 453 7.52 8.11 27.02
C LYS A 453 7.36 9.02 28.23
N GLU A 454 6.89 10.26 28.03
CA GLU A 454 6.73 11.23 29.11
C GLU A 454 5.36 11.18 29.78
N GLN A 455 4.46 10.37 29.25
CA GLN A 455 3.18 10.07 29.90
C GLN A 455 3.27 8.86 30.85
N GLN A 456 4.37 8.09 30.80
CA GLN A 456 4.64 6.97 31.72
C GLN A 456 5.28 7.49 33.02
#